data_9afa6c7216ffb4986e3c22e30668bfae
#
_entry.id   9afa6c7216ffb4986e3c22e30668bfae
#
_cell.length_a   1.000
_cell.length_b   1.000
_cell.length_c   1.000
_cell.angle_alpha   90.00
_cell.angle_beta   90.00
_cell.angle_gamma   90.00
#
_symmetry.space_group_name_H-M   'P 1'
#
loop_
_entity.id
_entity.type
_entity.pdbx_description
1 polymer ?
#
loop_
_entity_poly.entity_id
_entity_poly.type
_entity_poly.pdbx_seq_one_letter_code
_entity_poly.pdbx_strand_id
1 'polypeptide(L)'
;MNATPYRMTPDVIRSVVQKYRPGAYILGDENNGQLIFRYVGRSDCCLQTRLLTHGLLYHCSYFIFSYTNTAKGAFELESKWWHDCKNSGMNLLNIIHPDSPTGSSLLCPYCHFQNGIKKY
;
A
#
# COMPACT_ATOMS: atom_id res chain seq x y z
N MET A 1 11.49 1.85 4.87
CA MET A 1 10.24 2.48 5.30
C MET A 1 10.35 2.87 6.76
N ASN A 2 10.28 4.16 7.03
CA ASN A 2 10.39 4.69 8.40
C ASN A 2 9.07 5.27 8.87
N ALA A 3 8.00 4.49 8.75
CA ALA A 3 6.68 4.94 9.16
C ALA A 3 6.28 4.28 10.48
N THR A 4 5.59 5.04 11.32
CA THR A 4 5.07 4.54 12.59
C THR A 4 3.84 3.67 12.33
N PRO A 5 3.80 2.43 12.84
CA PRO A 5 2.60 1.61 12.71
C PRO A 5 1.50 2.08 13.65
N TYR A 6 0.28 2.06 13.15
CA TYR A 6 -0.93 2.37 13.92
C TYR A 6 -1.81 1.12 14.02
N ARG A 7 -2.61 1.04 15.06
CA ARG A 7 -3.57 -0.05 15.20
C ARG A 7 -4.63 0.04 14.11
N MET A 8 -4.95 -1.09 13.51
CA MET A 8 -5.91 -1.20 12.40
C MET A 8 -7.34 -1.28 12.97
N THR A 9 -7.83 -0.18 13.52
CA THR A 9 -9.18 -0.06 14.02
C THR A 9 -9.86 1.16 13.38
N PRO A 10 -11.20 1.15 13.24
CA PRO A 10 -11.91 2.30 12.66
C PRO A 10 -11.63 3.61 13.38
N ASP A 11 -11.57 3.60 14.69
CA ASP A 11 -11.34 4.82 15.48
C ASP A 11 -9.96 5.40 15.22
N VAL A 12 -8.93 4.56 15.19
CA VAL A 12 -7.57 5.01 14.93
C VAL A 12 -7.45 5.52 13.49
N ILE A 13 -8.01 4.80 12.52
CA ILE A 13 -7.98 5.23 11.12
C ILE A 13 -8.60 6.63 10.98
N ARG A 14 -9.78 6.84 11.57
CA ARG A 14 -10.46 8.14 11.50
C ARG A 14 -9.69 9.26 12.19
N SER A 15 -8.94 8.95 13.24
CA SER A 15 -8.22 9.98 13.98
C SER A 15 -6.87 10.34 13.36
N VAL A 16 -6.19 9.42 12.71
CA VAL A 16 -4.85 9.67 12.18
C VAL A 16 -4.79 9.89 10.67
N VAL A 17 -5.76 9.41 9.91
CA VAL A 17 -5.77 9.53 8.44
C VAL A 17 -6.77 10.58 8.02
N GLN A 18 -6.29 11.66 7.39
CA GLN A 18 -7.14 12.75 6.91
C GLN A 18 -7.99 12.30 5.73
N LYS A 19 -9.21 12.87 5.62
CA LYS A 19 -10.12 12.61 4.50
C LYS A 19 -9.60 13.25 3.22
N TYR A 20 -10.02 12.67 2.09
CA TYR A 20 -9.82 13.23 0.73
C TYR A 20 -8.35 13.39 0.34
N ARG A 21 -7.48 12.55 0.88
CA ARG A 21 -6.07 12.54 0.49
C ARG A 21 -5.70 11.20 -0.11
N PRO A 22 -5.05 11.19 -1.28
CA PRO A 22 -4.53 9.96 -1.86
C PRO A 22 -3.27 9.50 -1.13
N GLY A 23 -2.92 8.24 -1.29
CA GLY A 23 -1.72 7.70 -0.70
C GLY A 23 -1.65 6.19 -0.79
N ALA A 24 -0.60 5.65 -0.19
CA ALA A 24 -0.37 4.23 -0.11
C ALA A 24 -0.33 3.77 1.35
N TYR A 25 -0.57 2.49 1.56
CA TYR A 25 -0.55 1.90 2.89
C TYR A 25 -0.03 0.47 2.85
N ILE A 26 0.46 0.02 3.98
CA ILE A 26 0.82 -1.38 4.20
C ILE A 26 0.09 -1.86 5.44
N LEU A 27 -0.56 -3.02 5.31
CA LEU A 27 -1.19 -3.71 6.43
C LEU A 27 -0.26 -4.79 6.94
N GLY A 28 -0.22 -4.98 8.24
CA GLY A 28 0.66 -5.96 8.83
C GLY A 28 0.18 -6.50 10.15
N ASP A 29 0.87 -7.52 10.61
CA ASP A 29 0.68 -8.13 11.91
C ASP A 29 1.97 -8.07 12.70
N GLU A 30 1.86 -8.30 14.00
CA GLU A 30 3.03 -8.39 14.86
C GLU A 30 3.29 -9.84 15.22
N ASN A 31 4.57 -10.24 15.15
CA ASN A 31 5.00 -11.55 15.59
C ASN A 31 6.32 -11.40 16.32
N ASN A 32 6.33 -11.77 17.62
CA ASN A 32 7.51 -11.69 18.48
C ASN A 32 8.17 -10.30 18.47
N GLY A 33 7.35 -9.25 18.51
CA GLY A 33 7.84 -7.87 18.50
C GLY A 33 8.23 -7.34 17.13
N GLN A 34 8.08 -8.12 16.07
CA GLN A 34 8.40 -7.71 14.71
C GLN A 34 7.13 -7.47 13.90
N LEU A 35 7.12 -6.40 13.13
CA LEU A 35 6.04 -6.11 12.22
C LEU A 35 6.22 -6.93 10.94
N ILE A 36 5.18 -7.71 10.60
CA ILE A 36 5.16 -8.54 9.40
C ILE A 36 4.20 -7.92 8.41
N PHE A 37 4.71 -7.49 7.26
CA PHE A 37 3.89 -6.88 6.20
C PHE A 37 3.09 -7.96 5.47
N ARG A 38 1.79 -7.69 5.30
CA ARG A 38 0.86 -8.64 4.70
C ARG A 38 0.24 -8.14 3.40
N TYR A 39 0.01 -6.85 3.26
CA TYR A 39 -0.72 -6.30 2.13
C TYR A 39 -0.24 -4.88 1.85
N VAL A 40 0.00 -4.57 0.60
CA VAL A 40 0.33 -3.22 0.15
C VAL A 40 -0.82 -2.71 -0.71
N GLY A 41 -1.33 -1.54 -0.40
CA GLY A 41 -2.46 -0.96 -1.12
C GLY A 41 -2.32 0.53 -1.31
N ARG A 42 -3.32 1.10 -1.99
CA ARG A 42 -3.39 2.55 -2.20
C ARG A 42 -4.81 3.01 -2.31
N SER A 43 -4.98 4.33 -2.23
CA SER A 43 -6.19 5.01 -2.68
C SER A 43 -5.81 6.16 -3.58
N ASP A 44 -6.53 6.30 -4.69
CA ASP A 44 -6.29 7.38 -5.65
C ASP A 44 -6.93 8.69 -5.22
N CYS A 45 -7.84 8.67 -4.26
CA CYS A 45 -8.58 9.85 -3.84
C CYS A 45 -8.77 10.00 -2.32
N CYS A 46 -9.00 8.92 -1.58
CA CYS A 46 -9.27 9.01 -0.14
C CYS A 46 -8.72 7.78 0.59
N LEU A 47 -7.54 7.93 1.16
CA LEU A 47 -6.86 6.86 1.87
C LEU A 47 -7.67 6.39 3.09
N GLN A 48 -8.29 7.33 3.83
CA GLN A 48 -9.12 6.98 4.99
C GLN A 48 -10.27 6.05 4.60
N THR A 49 -11.01 6.39 3.55
CA THR A 49 -12.12 5.56 3.09
C THR A 49 -11.64 4.18 2.65
N ARG A 50 -10.53 4.12 1.94
CA ARG A 50 -9.98 2.85 1.47
C ARG A 50 -9.60 1.93 2.61
N LEU A 51 -8.96 2.47 3.65
CA LEU A 51 -8.61 1.69 4.84
C LEU A 51 -9.86 1.19 5.56
N LEU A 52 -10.90 2.03 5.67
CA LEU A 52 -12.14 1.66 6.36
C LEU A 52 -12.96 0.61 5.59
N THR A 53 -12.95 0.65 4.25
CA THR A 53 -13.79 -0.23 3.42
C THR A 53 -13.06 -1.49 2.97
N HIS A 54 -11.80 -1.39 2.58
CA HIS A 54 -11.03 -2.52 2.07
C HIS A 54 -9.99 -3.01 3.05
N GLY A 55 -9.30 -2.08 3.74
CA GLY A 55 -8.21 -2.47 4.62
C GLY A 55 -8.66 -3.37 5.76
N LEU A 56 -9.81 -3.07 6.36
CA LEU A 56 -10.33 -3.86 7.49
C LEU A 56 -10.70 -5.30 7.10
N LEU A 57 -10.95 -5.55 5.82
CA LEU A 57 -11.32 -6.90 5.35
C LEU A 57 -10.18 -7.91 5.47
N TYR A 58 -8.95 -7.45 5.58
CA TYR A 58 -7.79 -8.34 5.69
C TYR A 58 -7.48 -8.76 7.12
N HIS A 59 -8.18 -8.20 8.10
CA HIS A 59 -8.03 -8.55 9.52
C HIS A 59 -6.60 -8.42 10.05
N CYS A 60 -5.83 -7.49 9.50
CA CYS A 60 -4.51 -7.18 10.02
C CYS A 60 -4.58 -6.32 11.27
N SER A 61 -3.55 -6.39 12.10
CA SER A 61 -3.52 -5.70 13.39
C SER A 61 -3.02 -4.27 13.31
N TYR A 62 -2.19 -3.96 12.28
CA TYR A 62 -1.50 -2.67 12.17
C TYR A 62 -1.48 -2.19 10.74
N PHE A 63 -1.33 -0.87 10.57
CA PHE A 63 -1.09 -0.27 9.26
C PHE A 63 -0.04 0.84 9.36
N ILE A 64 0.65 1.05 8.26
CA ILE A 64 1.45 2.24 8.01
C ILE A 64 0.91 2.89 6.73
N PHE A 65 1.11 4.20 6.60
CA PHE A 65 0.61 4.90 5.42
C PHE A 65 1.46 6.13 5.12
N SER A 66 1.34 6.60 3.89
CA SER A 66 1.93 7.86 3.47
C SER A 66 1.01 8.52 2.46
N TYR A 67 0.78 9.83 2.62
CA TYR A 67 0.03 10.60 1.66
C TYR A 67 0.86 10.85 0.40
N THR A 68 0.16 11.02 -0.71
CA THR A 68 0.75 11.54 -1.95
C THR A 68 -0.10 12.70 -2.43
N ASN A 69 0.40 13.47 -3.40
CA ASN A 69 -0.34 14.62 -3.93
C ASN A 69 -1.31 14.23 -5.03
N THR A 70 -1.10 13.07 -5.66
CA THR A 70 -1.85 12.66 -6.84
C THR A 70 -2.09 11.15 -6.83
N ALA A 71 -3.05 10.71 -7.66
CA ALA A 71 -3.26 9.27 -7.91
C ALA A 71 -2.02 8.63 -8.53
N LYS A 72 -1.32 9.34 -9.41
CA LYS A 72 -0.06 8.86 -9.97
C LYS A 72 0.97 8.60 -8.86
N GLY A 73 1.11 9.54 -7.93
CA GLY A 73 2.02 9.38 -6.80
C GLY A 73 1.63 8.21 -5.92
N ALA A 74 0.34 8.01 -5.68
CA ALA A 74 -0.16 6.88 -4.90
C ALA A 74 0.19 5.54 -5.57
N PHE A 75 -0.02 5.45 -6.88
CA PHE A 75 0.35 4.27 -7.65
C PHE A 75 1.85 4.00 -7.60
N GLU A 76 2.67 5.03 -7.78
CA GLU A 76 4.12 4.90 -7.76
C GLU A 76 4.62 4.45 -6.39
N LEU A 77 4.07 5.00 -5.32
CA LEU A 77 4.45 4.63 -3.96
C LEU A 77 4.01 3.21 -3.61
N GLU A 78 2.78 2.84 -3.95
CA GLU A 78 2.30 1.47 -3.77
C GLU A 78 3.20 0.49 -4.52
N SER A 79 3.54 0.80 -5.76
CA SER A 79 4.39 -0.04 -6.59
C SER A 79 5.79 -0.19 -5.99
N LYS A 80 6.36 0.91 -5.49
CA LYS A 80 7.65 0.87 -4.81
C LYS A 80 7.62 -0.05 -3.59
N TRP A 81 6.62 0.13 -2.73
CA TRP A 81 6.50 -0.67 -1.52
C TRP A 81 6.23 -2.13 -1.83
N TRP A 82 5.40 -2.40 -2.85
CA TRP A 82 5.13 -3.76 -3.27
C TRP A 82 6.40 -4.47 -3.75
N HIS A 83 7.19 -3.80 -4.59
CA HIS A 83 8.46 -4.34 -5.08
C HIS A 83 9.46 -4.52 -3.93
N ASP A 84 9.55 -3.57 -3.02
CA ASP A 84 10.45 -3.67 -1.87
C ASP A 84 10.09 -4.90 -1.02
N CYS A 85 8.82 -5.12 -0.76
CA CYS A 85 8.36 -6.28 0.02
C CYS A 85 8.65 -7.59 -0.71
N LYS A 86 8.36 -7.66 -2.00
CA LYS A 86 8.60 -8.87 -2.79
C LYS A 86 10.09 -9.17 -2.89
N ASN A 87 10.92 -8.16 -3.08
CA ASN A 87 12.38 -8.33 -3.15
C ASN A 87 12.98 -8.75 -1.80
N SER A 88 12.32 -8.42 -0.72
CA SER A 88 12.71 -8.85 0.63
C SER A 88 12.20 -10.24 1.00
N GLY A 89 11.50 -10.92 0.10
CA GLY A 89 10.99 -12.27 0.33
C GLY A 89 9.73 -12.33 1.19
N MET A 90 9.02 -11.23 1.36
CA MET A 90 7.81 -11.19 2.16
C MET A 90 6.64 -11.87 1.44
N ASN A 91 5.83 -12.61 2.19
CA ASN A 91 4.63 -13.28 1.68
C ASN A 91 3.44 -12.34 1.78
N LEU A 92 3.26 -11.49 0.79
CA LEU A 92 2.13 -10.59 0.73
C LEU A 92 0.85 -11.34 0.34
N LEU A 93 -0.28 -10.86 0.86
CA LEU A 93 -1.60 -11.35 0.47
C LEU A 93 -1.91 -10.95 -0.98
N ASN A 94 -1.45 -9.78 -1.42
CA ASN A 94 -1.56 -9.37 -2.81
C ASN A 94 -0.33 -9.83 -3.60
N ILE A 95 -0.48 -10.93 -4.31
CA ILE A 95 0.59 -11.51 -5.14
C ILE A 95 0.65 -10.88 -6.52
N ILE A 96 -0.39 -10.15 -6.92
CA ILE A 96 -0.49 -9.50 -8.22
C ILE A 96 0.04 -8.07 -8.10
N HIS A 97 0.86 -7.67 -9.06
CA HIS A 97 1.41 -6.33 -9.13
C HIS A 97 0.28 -5.28 -9.16
N PRO A 98 0.47 -4.14 -8.47
CA PRO A 98 -0.52 -3.06 -8.50
C PRO A 98 -0.85 -2.58 -9.91
N ASP A 99 -2.15 -2.36 -10.16
CA ASP A 99 -2.61 -1.81 -11.43
C ASP A 99 -2.48 -0.29 -11.44
N SER A 100 -2.30 0.28 -12.63
CA SER A 100 -2.35 1.73 -12.79
C SER A 100 -3.74 2.28 -12.48
N PRO A 101 -3.84 3.58 -12.11
CA PRO A 101 -5.15 4.19 -11.85
C PRO A 101 -6.10 4.04 -13.03
N THR A 102 -7.41 3.92 -12.73
CA THR A 102 -8.47 3.77 -13.73
C THR A 102 -8.37 4.87 -14.78
N GLY A 103 -8.41 4.48 -16.05
CA GLY A 103 -8.36 5.41 -17.18
C GLY A 103 -6.98 5.93 -17.51
N SER A 104 -5.93 5.45 -16.82
CA SER A 104 -4.55 5.84 -17.10
C SER A 104 -3.77 4.70 -17.71
N SER A 105 -2.68 5.05 -18.39
CA SER A 105 -1.72 4.10 -18.94
C SER A 105 -0.36 4.20 -18.26
N LEU A 106 -0.35 4.62 -17.01
CA LEU A 106 0.88 4.77 -16.25
C LEU A 106 1.60 3.45 -16.10
N LEU A 107 2.90 3.49 -16.32
CA LEU A 107 3.77 2.33 -16.12
C LEU A 107 4.44 2.43 -14.75
N CYS A 108 4.62 1.28 -14.11
CA CYS A 108 5.32 1.22 -12.84
C CYS A 108 6.80 1.56 -13.05
N PRO A 109 7.33 2.60 -12.34
CA PRO A 109 8.73 2.98 -12.51
C PRO A 109 9.71 1.99 -11.85
N TYR A 110 9.21 1.06 -11.06
CA TYR A 110 10.03 0.09 -10.32
C TYR A 110 10.05 -1.29 -10.93
N CYS A 111 9.26 -1.51 -11.99
CA CYS A 111 9.32 -2.75 -12.74
C CYS A 111 10.58 -2.79 -13.58
N HIS A 112 11.19 -3.95 -13.65
CA HIS A 112 12.29 -4.16 -14.56
C HIS A 112 11.76 -4.57 -15.92
N PHE A 113 12.17 -3.85 -16.96
CA PHE A 113 11.90 -4.22 -18.34
C PHE A 113 13.13 -4.84 -18.91
N GLN A 114 12.95 -5.98 -19.57
CA GLN A 114 14.00 -6.58 -20.35
C GLN A 114 13.50 -6.69 -21.76
N ASN A 115 14.14 -5.97 -22.68
CA ASN A 115 13.72 -5.91 -24.09
C ASN A 115 12.27 -5.47 -24.26
N GLY A 116 11.83 -4.52 -23.42
CA GLY A 116 10.47 -4.00 -23.43
C GLY A 116 9.45 -4.90 -22.77
N ILE A 117 9.85 -5.99 -22.15
CA ILE A 117 8.96 -6.93 -21.48
C ILE A 117 9.03 -6.71 -19.98
N LYS A 118 7.88 -6.55 -19.36
CA LYS A 118 7.80 -6.42 -17.91
C LYS A 118 8.22 -7.70 -17.22
N LYS A 119 8.93 -7.53 -16.13
CA LYS A 119 9.30 -8.63 -15.24
C LYS A 119 8.69 -8.42 -13.87
N TYR A 120 7.70 -9.18 -13.56
CA TYR A 120 7.21 -9.33 -12.20
C TYR A 120 6.48 -10.64 -12.02
#